data_89a284e3d3d20b8acd86b7ca48c730bb
#
_entry.id   89a284e3d3d20b8acd86b7ca48c730bb
#
_cell.length_a   1.000
_cell.length_b   1.000
_cell.length_c   1.000
_cell.angle_alpha   90.00
_cell.angle_beta   90.00
_cell.angle_gamma   90.00
#
_symmetry.space_group_name_H-M   'P 1'
#
loop_
_entity.id
_entity.type
_entity.pdbx_description
1 polymer ?
#
loop_
_entity_poly.entity_id
_entity_poly.type
_entity_poly.pdbx_seq_one_letter_code
_entity_poly.pdbx_strand_id
1 'polypeptide(L)'
;HRIVLAGSFGAYFATGAASIITDLLDALILAVIIIVMAVPEGLPLMIAIVSALNMGKMLKDNVLVRKIAGIETAGSLNILFSDKTGTITKGQLEAVVFVDGKGRRYKTCAEVPDKLGQMLTACITENTTAMINGTGSDARVIGGNATERAVLAFAAGAPSCGMTKYASIPFNSDNKYSAATVESDDFKGTLIKGAPE
;
A
#
# COMPACT_ATOMS: atom_id res chain seq x y z
N HIS A 1 0.46 73.10 -7.74
CA HIS A 1 1.15 74.34 -7.26
C HIS A 1 0.12 75.42 -6.99
N ARG A 2 -0.33 75.56 -5.74
CA ARG A 2 -1.07 76.75 -5.28
C ARG A 2 -0.06 77.83 -4.89
N ILE A 3 0.04 78.86 -5.73
CA ILE A 3 0.74 80.11 -5.37
C ILE A 3 -0.21 80.81 -4.45
N VAL A 4 0.09 80.86 -3.17
CA VAL A 4 -0.63 81.67 -2.20
C VAL A 4 0.05 83.01 -2.11
N LEU A 5 -0.53 84.07 -2.74
CA LEU A 5 -0.14 85.42 -2.53
C LEU A 5 -0.76 85.94 -1.24
N ALA A 6 0.12 86.29 -0.33
CA ALA A 6 -0.02 87.16 0.80
C ALA A 6 -1.08 86.85 1.89
N GLY A 7 -0.63 86.54 3.00
CA GLY A 7 -1.32 86.65 4.29
C GLY A 7 -0.89 85.65 5.30
N SER A 8 -0.14 85.65 6.07
CA SER A 8 0.46 84.85 7.14
C SER A 8 1.29 83.68 6.66
N PHE A 9 2.58 83.91 6.61
CA PHE A 9 3.62 82.89 6.41
C PHE A 9 3.46 81.69 7.32
N GLY A 10 2.92 81.88 8.51
CA GLY A 10 2.64 80.82 9.47
C GLY A 10 1.48 79.90 9.10
N ALA A 11 0.42 80.40 8.45
CA ALA A 11 -0.72 79.60 7.97
C ALA A 11 -0.34 78.76 6.76
N TYR A 12 0.55 79.29 5.91
CA TYR A 12 1.10 78.55 4.77
C TYR A 12 1.98 77.40 5.22
N PHE A 13 2.87 77.62 6.21
CA PHE A 13 3.68 76.56 6.77
C PHE A 13 2.86 75.49 7.49
N ALA A 14 1.84 75.89 8.25
CA ALA A 14 0.98 74.93 8.95
C ALA A 14 0.13 74.09 8.01
N THR A 15 -0.43 74.65 6.96
CA THR A 15 -1.19 73.90 5.94
C THR A 15 -0.30 73.06 5.06
N GLY A 16 0.87 73.55 4.68
CA GLY A 16 1.85 72.80 3.89
C GLY A 16 2.47 71.67 4.68
N ALA A 17 2.80 71.90 5.95
CA ALA A 17 3.35 70.84 6.81
C ALA A 17 2.29 69.74 7.10
N ALA A 18 1.03 70.13 7.28
CA ALA A 18 -0.04 69.17 7.52
C ALA A 18 -0.30 68.27 6.28
N SER A 19 -0.27 68.88 5.07
CA SER A 19 -0.43 68.08 3.82
C SER A 19 0.78 67.16 3.59
N ILE A 20 1.98 67.60 3.87
CA ILE A 20 3.20 66.76 3.72
C ILE A 20 3.15 65.58 4.69
N ILE A 21 2.67 65.80 5.94
CA ILE A 21 2.54 64.72 6.91
C ILE A 21 1.46 63.71 6.48
N THR A 22 0.32 64.16 5.96
CA THR A 22 -0.72 63.27 5.44
C THR A 22 -0.23 62.47 4.22
N ASP A 23 0.45 63.09 3.30
CA ASP A 23 1.03 62.42 2.10
C ASP A 23 2.09 61.38 2.49
N LEU A 24 2.88 61.68 3.53
CA LEU A 24 3.90 60.76 4.08
C LEU A 24 3.22 59.57 4.75
N LEU A 25 2.17 59.79 5.53
CA LEU A 25 1.42 58.77 6.19
C LEU A 25 0.72 57.84 5.18
N ASP A 26 0.12 58.41 4.13
CA ASP A 26 -0.52 57.66 3.08
C ASP A 26 0.51 56.83 2.30
N ALA A 27 1.68 57.38 1.99
CA ALA A 27 2.77 56.64 1.35
C ALA A 27 3.29 55.49 2.25
N LEU A 28 3.40 55.71 3.57
CA LEU A 28 3.79 54.69 4.54
C LEU A 28 2.77 53.55 4.62
N ILE A 29 1.47 53.93 4.70
CA ILE A 29 0.38 52.94 4.73
C ILE A 29 0.40 52.12 3.44
N LEU A 30 0.54 52.75 2.30
CA LEU A 30 0.63 52.05 1.01
C LEU A 30 1.81 51.11 0.95
N ALA A 31 2.98 51.53 1.42
CA ALA A 31 4.19 50.70 1.48
C ALA A 31 3.98 49.47 2.37
N VAL A 32 3.36 49.64 3.55
CA VAL A 32 3.04 48.53 4.47
C VAL A 32 2.04 47.56 3.83
N ILE A 33 1.00 48.07 3.16
CA ILE A 33 0.02 47.24 2.45
C ILE A 33 0.73 46.38 1.38
N ILE A 34 1.58 46.99 0.56
CA ILE A 34 2.33 46.28 -0.47
C ILE A 34 3.22 45.20 0.10
N ILE A 35 3.95 45.49 1.20
CA ILE A 35 4.82 44.52 1.89
C ILE A 35 3.98 43.37 2.44
N VAL A 36 2.88 43.65 3.10
CA VAL A 36 2.00 42.65 3.71
C VAL A 36 1.35 41.77 2.65
N MET A 37 1.00 42.31 1.49
CA MET A 37 0.38 41.53 0.41
C MET A 37 1.40 40.73 -0.42
N ALA A 38 2.57 41.30 -0.72
CA ALA A 38 3.53 40.71 -1.64
C ALA A 38 4.37 39.57 -1.04
N VAL A 39 4.72 39.65 0.24
CA VAL A 39 5.62 38.68 0.89
C VAL A 39 4.97 37.34 1.23
N PRO A 40 3.74 37.25 1.78
CA PRO A 40 3.16 35.95 2.17
C PRO A 40 2.61 35.11 1.01
N GLU A 41 2.23 35.69 -0.13
CA GLU A 41 1.55 34.95 -1.20
C GLU A 41 2.50 34.09 -2.03
N GLY A 42 3.75 34.50 -2.18
CA GLY A 42 4.76 33.76 -2.96
C GLY A 42 5.19 32.46 -2.29
N LEU A 43 5.31 32.45 -0.98
CA LEU A 43 5.83 31.28 -0.23
C LEU A 43 4.85 30.07 -0.26
N PRO A 44 3.58 30.20 0.06
CA PRO A 44 2.62 29.11 -0.05
C PRO A 44 2.49 28.58 -1.48
N LEU A 45 2.51 29.47 -2.47
CA LEU A 45 2.46 29.08 -3.88
C LEU A 45 3.68 28.24 -4.29
N MET A 46 4.88 28.66 -3.89
CA MET A 46 6.12 27.89 -4.15
C MET A 46 6.12 26.53 -3.47
N ILE A 47 5.66 26.44 -2.22
CA ILE A 47 5.51 25.16 -1.52
C ILE A 47 4.55 24.25 -2.26
N ALA A 48 3.41 24.76 -2.71
CA ALA A 48 2.41 23.98 -3.47
C ALA A 48 2.98 23.47 -4.79
N ILE A 49 3.69 24.32 -5.56
CA ILE A 49 4.32 23.92 -6.83
C ILE A 49 5.40 22.86 -6.62
N VAL A 50 6.31 23.05 -5.68
CA VAL A 50 7.38 22.09 -5.39
C VAL A 50 6.81 20.77 -4.90
N SER A 51 5.80 20.80 -4.05
CA SER A 51 5.11 19.59 -3.58
C SER A 51 4.41 18.85 -4.72
N ALA A 52 3.76 19.55 -5.64
CA ALA A 52 3.13 18.97 -6.81
C ALA A 52 4.15 18.30 -7.75
N LEU A 53 5.28 18.95 -7.99
CA LEU A 53 6.37 18.38 -8.80
C LEU A 53 6.97 17.13 -8.14
N ASN A 54 7.16 17.16 -6.82
CA ASN A 54 7.68 16.01 -6.09
C ASN A 54 6.68 14.84 -6.08
N MET A 55 5.38 15.10 -5.93
CA MET A 55 4.34 14.06 -6.09
C MET A 55 4.40 13.41 -7.48
N GLY A 56 4.60 14.21 -8.54
CA GLY A 56 4.74 13.68 -9.89
C GLY A 56 5.98 12.77 -10.07
N LYS A 57 7.08 13.06 -9.38
CA LYS A 57 8.26 12.18 -9.34
C LYS A 57 7.99 10.90 -8.57
N MET A 58 7.41 11.01 -7.37
CA MET A 58 7.09 9.85 -6.53
C MET A 58 6.09 8.90 -7.21
N LEU A 59 5.15 9.43 -7.98
CA LEU A 59 4.22 8.62 -8.76
C LEU A 59 4.93 7.76 -9.82
N LYS A 60 6.00 8.25 -10.43
CA LYS A 60 6.84 7.47 -11.37
C LYS A 60 7.54 6.30 -10.68
N ASP A 61 7.83 6.45 -9.39
CA ASP A 61 8.41 5.41 -8.54
C ASP A 61 7.33 4.53 -7.87
N ASN A 62 6.08 4.56 -8.39
CA ASN A 62 4.92 3.82 -7.86
C ASN A 62 4.50 4.21 -6.43
N VAL A 63 4.85 5.41 -5.98
CA VAL A 63 4.45 5.95 -4.68
C VAL A 63 3.32 6.95 -4.85
N LEU A 64 2.12 6.59 -4.39
CA LEU A 64 0.94 7.47 -4.42
C LEU A 64 0.81 8.26 -3.12
N VAL A 65 1.04 9.56 -3.21
CA VAL A 65 0.88 10.48 -2.08
C VAL A 65 -0.59 10.91 -1.95
N ARG A 66 -1.21 10.62 -0.82
CA ARG A 66 -2.61 11.00 -0.52
C ARG A 66 -2.75 12.35 0.17
N LYS A 67 -1.75 12.77 0.93
CA LYS A 67 -1.73 14.04 1.67
C LYS A 67 -0.38 14.72 1.51
N ILE A 68 -0.36 15.97 1.09
CA ILE A 68 0.86 16.76 0.86
C ILE A 68 1.68 16.91 2.15
N ALA A 69 1.01 17.19 3.28
CA ALA A 69 1.68 17.28 4.58
C ALA A 69 2.45 16.00 4.98
N GLY A 70 2.09 14.84 4.42
CA GLY A 70 2.80 13.58 4.63
C GLY A 70 4.20 13.59 4.05
N ILE A 71 4.47 14.36 2.99
CA ILE A 71 5.80 14.46 2.36
C ILE A 71 6.78 15.18 3.31
N GLU A 72 6.33 16.29 3.89
CA GLU A 72 7.15 17.06 4.84
C GLU A 72 7.47 16.24 6.09
N THR A 73 6.45 15.54 6.63
CA THR A 73 6.62 14.67 7.78
C THR A 73 7.56 13.50 7.47
N ALA A 74 7.44 12.89 6.29
CA ALA A 74 8.32 11.81 5.86
C ALA A 74 9.78 12.28 5.69
N GLY A 75 9.99 13.52 5.22
CA GLY A 75 11.33 14.11 5.07
C GLY A 75 12.03 14.42 6.39
N SER A 76 11.31 14.53 7.49
CA SER A 76 11.83 14.83 8.83
C SER A 76 11.92 13.62 9.76
N LEU A 77 11.71 12.41 9.24
CA LEU A 77 11.79 11.18 10.04
C LEU A 77 13.24 10.91 10.53
N ASN A 78 13.38 10.68 11.83
CA ASN A 78 14.61 10.20 12.44
C ASN A 78 14.60 8.69 12.66
N ILE A 79 13.42 8.11 12.86
CA ILE A 79 13.25 6.68 13.12
C ILE A 79 12.07 6.18 12.27
N LEU A 80 12.28 5.11 11.52
CA LEU A 80 11.26 4.44 10.72
C LEU A 80 10.99 3.04 11.28
N PHE A 81 9.77 2.81 11.73
CA PHE A 81 9.28 1.48 12.05
C PHE A 81 8.60 0.89 10.81
N SER A 82 9.08 -0.27 10.37
CA SER A 82 8.50 -0.96 9.21
C SER A 82 8.05 -2.36 9.58
N ASP A 83 6.86 -2.76 9.10
CA ASP A 83 6.46 -4.16 9.15
C ASP A 83 7.26 -4.96 8.10
N LYS A 84 7.48 -6.24 8.39
CA LYS A 84 8.21 -7.15 7.50
C LYS A 84 7.34 -7.57 6.33
N THR A 85 6.15 -8.09 6.63
CA THR A 85 5.33 -8.82 5.65
C THR A 85 4.52 -7.89 4.77
N GLY A 86 4.74 -7.94 3.45
CA GLY A 86 4.07 -7.06 2.49
C GLY A 86 4.66 -5.65 2.37
N THR A 87 5.68 -5.32 3.18
CA THR A 87 6.43 -4.05 3.12
C THR A 87 7.88 -4.30 2.70
N ILE A 88 8.64 -5.06 3.49
CA ILE A 88 10.01 -5.46 3.16
C ILE A 88 9.99 -6.69 2.23
N THR A 89 9.05 -7.60 2.45
CA THR A 89 8.82 -8.77 1.61
C THR A 89 7.63 -8.56 0.69
N LYS A 90 7.53 -9.32 -0.39
CA LYS A 90 6.41 -9.25 -1.35
C LYS A 90 5.05 -9.63 -0.76
N GLY A 91 5.01 -10.15 0.47
CA GLY A 91 3.76 -10.61 1.11
C GLY A 91 3.13 -11.83 0.42
N GLN A 92 3.87 -12.49 -0.46
CA GLN A 92 3.46 -13.70 -1.15
C GLN A 92 4.19 -14.89 -0.54
N LEU A 93 3.42 -15.90 -0.16
CA LEU A 93 3.97 -17.18 0.28
C LEU A 93 4.16 -18.07 -0.93
N GLU A 94 5.24 -18.85 -0.91
CA GLU A 94 5.56 -19.86 -1.91
C GLU A 94 5.94 -21.16 -1.19
N ALA A 95 5.37 -22.28 -1.62
CA ALA A 95 5.74 -23.59 -1.14
C ALA A 95 6.93 -24.09 -1.99
N VAL A 96 8.10 -24.20 -1.37
CA VAL A 96 9.37 -24.52 -2.06
C VAL A 96 9.78 -25.99 -1.94
N VAL A 97 9.23 -26.71 -0.96
CA VAL A 97 9.58 -28.11 -0.72
C VAL A 97 8.50 -28.81 0.08
N PHE A 98 8.22 -30.05 -0.27
CA PHE A 98 7.45 -30.99 0.53
C PHE A 98 8.42 -31.97 1.22
N VAL A 99 8.15 -32.24 2.51
CA VAL A 99 8.93 -33.22 3.28
C VAL A 99 7.99 -34.31 3.77
N ASP A 100 8.28 -35.56 3.43
CA ASP A 100 7.46 -36.71 3.88
C ASP A 100 7.74 -37.10 5.34
N GLY A 101 6.95 -38.01 5.89
CA GLY A 101 7.10 -38.50 7.25
C GLY A 101 8.42 -39.30 7.51
N LYS A 102 9.19 -39.58 6.47
CA LYS A 102 10.52 -40.20 6.54
C LYS A 102 11.66 -39.20 6.39
N GLY A 103 11.34 -37.91 6.30
CA GLY A 103 12.31 -36.82 6.13
C GLY A 103 12.83 -36.62 4.71
N ARG A 104 12.28 -37.31 3.70
CA ARG A 104 12.67 -37.12 2.29
C ARG A 104 12.05 -35.82 1.76
N ARG A 105 12.82 -35.09 0.96
CA ARG A 105 12.48 -33.78 0.43
C ARG A 105 12.16 -33.87 -1.06
N TYR A 106 11.08 -33.23 -1.48
CA TYR A 106 10.61 -33.15 -2.86
C TYR A 106 10.39 -31.70 -3.23
N LYS A 107 10.95 -31.24 -4.34
CA LYS A 107 10.83 -29.85 -4.81
C LYS A 107 9.55 -29.59 -5.60
N THR A 108 8.98 -30.65 -6.16
CA THR A 108 7.73 -30.58 -6.95
C THR A 108 6.82 -31.74 -6.57
N CYS A 109 5.51 -31.60 -6.78
CA CYS A 109 4.56 -32.68 -6.59
C CYS A 109 4.84 -33.89 -7.51
N ALA A 110 5.41 -33.67 -8.68
CA ALA A 110 5.74 -34.74 -9.63
C ALA A 110 6.86 -35.67 -9.15
N GLU A 111 7.71 -35.23 -8.22
CA GLU A 111 8.77 -36.05 -7.63
C GLU A 111 8.26 -36.97 -6.51
N VAL A 112 7.05 -36.73 -6.01
CA VAL A 112 6.47 -37.49 -4.90
C VAL A 112 6.00 -38.85 -5.41
N PRO A 113 6.29 -39.99 -4.73
CA PRO A 113 5.85 -41.32 -5.14
C PRO A 113 4.30 -41.38 -5.33
N ASP A 114 3.87 -42.10 -6.37
CA ASP A 114 2.47 -42.08 -6.88
C ASP A 114 1.39 -42.10 -5.80
N LYS A 115 1.42 -43.06 -4.88
CA LYS A 115 0.42 -43.18 -3.82
C LYS A 115 0.44 -42.00 -2.84
N LEU A 116 1.62 -41.52 -2.44
CA LEU A 116 1.77 -40.36 -1.57
C LEU A 116 1.44 -39.07 -2.33
N GLY A 117 1.82 -38.98 -3.60
CA GLY A 117 1.54 -37.84 -4.47
C GLY A 117 0.05 -37.65 -4.69
N GLN A 118 -0.70 -38.73 -4.91
CA GLN A 118 -2.17 -38.70 -5.02
C GLN A 118 -2.83 -38.19 -3.72
N MET A 119 -2.41 -38.70 -2.56
CA MET A 119 -2.93 -38.23 -1.27
C MET A 119 -2.56 -36.77 -1.01
N LEU A 120 -1.33 -36.37 -1.33
CA LEU A 120 -0.88 -34.98 -1.18
C LEU A 120 -1.71 -34.07 -2.08
N THR A 121 -1.86 -34.42 -3.36
CA THR A 121 -2.66 -33.64 -4.31
C THR A 121 -4.12 -33.53 -3.85
N ALA A 122 -4.74 -34.64 -3.43
CA ALA A 122 -6.09 -34.65 -2.89
C ALA A 122 -6.21 -33.73 -1.65
N CYS A 123 -5.26 -33.78 -0.74
CA CYS A 123 -5.26 -32.93 0.45
C CYS A 123 -5.12 -31.44 0.09
N ILE A 124 -4.41 -31.13 -0.98
CA ILE A 124 -4.23 -29.75 -1.43
C ILE A 124 -5.45 -29.28 -2.21
N THR A 125 -6.00 -30.06 -3.14
CA THR A 125 -7.07 -29.64 -4.04
C THR A 125 -8.46 -29.71 -3.38
N GLU A 126 -8.74 -30.76 -2.62
CA GLU A 126 -10.06 -30.96 -2.01
C GLU A 126 -10.22 -30.26 -0.65
N ASN A 127 -9.10 -30.02 0.05
CA ASN A 127 -9.10 -29.33 1.33
C ASN A 127 -8.63 -27.87 1.20
N THR A 128 -9.28 -27.10 0.32
CA THR A 128 -8.98 -25.67 0.12
C THR A 128 -10.24 -24.91 -0.28
N THR A 129 -10.23 -23.61 -0.01
CA THR A 129 -11.18 -22.62 -0.53
C THR A 129 -10.63 -21.83 -1.71
N ALA A 130 -9.35 -22.02 -2.04
CA ALA A 130 -8.72 -21.45 -3.22
C ALA A 130 -9.07 -22.24 -4.48
N MET A 131 -9.08 -21.58 -5.63
CA MET A 131 -9.41 -22.17 -6.94
C MET A 131 -8.38 -21.73 -7.96
N ILE A 132 -8.09 -22.62 -8.92
CA ILE A 132 -7.26 -22.28 -10.08
C ILE A 132 -8.19 -21.75 -11.17
N ASN A 133 -7.95 -20.52 -11.62
CA ASN A 133 -8.65 -19.90 -12.73
C ASN A 133 -7.71 -19.77 -13.92
N GLY A 134 -8.14 -20.26 -15.08
CA GLY A 134 -7.34 -20.31 -16.30
C GLY A 134 -6.62 -21.65 -16.50
N THR A 135 -5.99 -21.79 -17.66
CA THR A 135 -5.26 -23.00 -18.08
C THR A 135 -3.87 -22.62 -18.59
N GLY A 136 -2.88 -23.48 -18.38
CA GLY A 136 -1.52 -23.28 -18.88
C GLY A 136 -0.79 -22.13 -18.20
N SER A 137 -0.11 -21.29 -18.97
CA SER A 137 0.71 -20.16 -18.46
C SER A 137 -0.09 -19.04 -17.80
N ASP A 138 -1.39 -18.94 -18.08
CA ASP A 138 -2.28 -17.92 -17.53
C ASP A 138 -3.06 -18.39 -16.30
N ALA A 139 -2.78 -19.59 -15.81
CA ALA A 139 -3.41 -20.13 -14.62
C ALA A 139 -3.06 -19.27 -13.38
N ARG A 140 -4.08 -18.74 -12.72
CA ARG A 140 -3.95 -17.94 -11.50
C ARG A 140 -4.75 -18.59 -10.38
N VAL A 141 -4.11 -18.68 -9.21
CA VAL A 141 -4.81 -19.14 -8.00
C VAL A 141 -5.53 -17.96 -7.37
N ILE A 142 -6.83 -18.08 -7.22
CA ILE A 142 -7.73 -17.06 -6.65
C ILE A 142 -8.48 -17.60 -5.44
N GLY A 143 -8.97 -16.71 -4.58
CA GLY A 143 -9.66 -17.11 -3.33
C GLY A 143 -8.72 -17.64 -2.26
N GLY A 144 -9.28 -18.22 -1.22
CA GLY A 144 -8.53 -18.79 -0.10
C GLY A 144 -7.60 -17.83 0.64
N ASN A 145 -6.90 -18.33 1.63
CA ASN A 145 -5.86 -17.60 2.32
C ASN A 145 -4.50 -17.69 1.59
N ALA A 146 -3.50 -16.91 2.02
CA ALA A 146 -2.18 -16.87 1.38
C ALA A 146 -1.47 -18.23 1.38
N THR A 147 -1.61 -18.99 2.46
CA THR A 147 -1.05 -20.34 2.59
C THR A 147 -1.72 -21.32 1.63
N GLU A 148 -3.05 -21.30 1.54
CA GLU A 148 -3.81 -22.15 0.61
C GLU A 148 -3.41 -21.88 -0.84
N ARG A 149 -3.27 -20.62 -1.21
CA ARG A 149 -2.81 -20.25 -2.56
C ARG A 149 -1.40 -20.76 -2.88
N ALA A 150 -0.48 -20.62 -1.90
CA ALA A 150 0.90 -21.10 -2.07
C ALA A 150 0.98 -22.62 -2.23
N VAL A 151 0.23 -23.35 -1.42
CA VAL A 151 0.19 -24.82 -1.46
C VAL A 151 -0.51 -25.32 -2.71
N LEU A 152 -1.60 -24.65 -3.13
CA LEU A 152 -2.30 -25.02 -4.38
C LEU A 152 -1.45 -24.74 -5.62
N ALA A 153 -0.65 -23.66 -5.62
CA ALA A 153 0.31 -23.37 -6.68
C ALA A 153 1.42 -24.43 -6.77
N PHE A 154 1.86 -24.98 -5.61
CA PHE A 154 2.84 -26.08 -5.57
C PHE A 154 2.31 -27.37 -6.20
N ALA A 155 0.98 -27.62 -6.08
CA ALA A 155 0.33 -28.76 -6.71
C ALA A 155 -0.07 -28.50 -8.17
N ALA A 156 0.17 -27.30 -8.72
CA ALA A 156 -0.17 -26.97 -10.10
C ALA A 156 0.59 -27.90 -11.08
N GLY A 157 -0.15 -28.55 -11.96
CA GLY A 157 0.40 -29.55 -12.90
C GLY A 157 0.44 -30.98 -12.36
N ALA A 158 0.08 -31.22 -11.09
CA ALA A 158 -0.11 -32.59 -10.62
C ALA A 158 -1.40 -33.20 -11.24
N PRO A 159 -1.41 -34.50 -11.50
CA PRO A 159 -2.59 -35.19 -12.04
C PRO A 159 -3.76 -35.07 -11.07
N SER A 160 -4.98 -34.97 -11.61
CA SER A 160 -6.19 -34.99 -10.80
C SER A 160 -6.26 -36.29 -9.99
N CYS A 161 -6.62 -36.18 -8.72
CA CYS A 161 -6.66 -37.34 -7.81
C CYS A 161 -7.92 -38.19 -7.97
N GLY A 162 -8.92 -37.75 -8.75
CA GLY A 162 -10.17 -38.50 -8.97
C GLY A 162 -10.99 -38.75 -7.71
N MET A 163 -10.74 -38.01 -6.62
CA MET A 163 -11.47 -38.13 -5.36
C MET A 163 -12.70 -37.23 -5.31
N THR A 164 -13.78 -37.71 -4.76
CA THR A 164 -15.01 -36.94 -4.57
C THR A 164 -15.07 -36.42 -3.14
N LYS A 165 -15.28 -35.10 -2.99
CA LYS A 165 -15.42 -34.46 -1.68
C LYS A 165 -16.86 -34.49 -1.21
N TYR A 166 -17.12 -35.00 -0.02
CA TYR A 166 -18.44 -35.08 0.61
C TYR A 166 -18.69 -33.97 1.64
N ALA A 167 -17.67 -33.62 2.41
CA ALA A 167 -17.77 -32.59 3.43
C ALA A 167 -16.44 -31.88 3.60
N SER A 168 -16.50 -30.63 4.02
CA SER A 168 -15.28 -29.88 4.34
C SER A 168 -15.50 -28.92 5.51
N ILE A 169 -14.47 -28.75 6.31
CA ILE A 169 -14.34 -27.75 7.36
C ILE A 169 -13.27 -26.78 6.88
N PRO A 170 -13.63 -25.51 6.57
CA PRO A 170 -12.66 -24.53 6.14
C PRO A 170 -11.71 -24.19 7.27
N PHE A 171 -10.54 -23.64 6.94
CA PHE A 171 -9.57 -23.19 7.92
C PHE A 171 -10.16 -22.10 8.82
N ASN A 172 -10.01 -22.29 10.14
CA ASN A 172 -10.32 -21.31 11.14
C ASN A 172 -9.09 -21.10 12.04
N SER A 173 -8.79 -19.84 12.35
CA SER A 173 -7.66 -19.46 13.21
C SER A 173 -7.77 -20.02 14.64
N ASP A 174 -8.99 -20.25 15.13
CA ASP A 174 -9.21 -20.82 16.46
C ASP A 174 -8.86 -22.31 16.53
N ASN A 175 -9.22 -23.05 15.46
CA ASN A 175 -8.95 -24.49 15.35
C ASN A 175 -7.60 -24.81 14.73
N LYS A 176 -6.99 -23.84 14.01
CA LYS A 176 -5.69 -23.96 13.33
C LYS A 176 -5.60 -25.07 12.29
N TYR A 177 -6.70 -25.64 11.86
CA TYR A 177 -6.73 -26.67 10.81
C TYR A 177 -7.94 -26.49 9.87
N SER A 178 -7.83 -27.14 8.71
CA SER A 178 -8.94 -27.42 7.80
C SER A 178 -9.03 -28.93 7.56
N ALA A 179 -10.21 -29.43 7.23
CA ALA A 179 -10.44 -30.84 6.97
C ALA A 179 -11.36 -31.01 5.77
N ALA A 180 -11.16 -32.10 5.01
CA ALA A 180 -12.05 -32.50 3.93
C ALA A 180 -12.23 -34.01 3.97
N THR A 181 -13.47 -34.48 3.93
CA THR A 181 -13.80 -35.90 3.79
C THR A 181 -13.93 -36.22 2.32
N VAL A 182 -13.11 -37.15 1.86
CA VAL A 182 -13.02 -37.57 0.46
C VAL A 182 -13.22 -39.07 0.31
N GLU A 183 -13.67 -39.49 -0.84
CA GLU A 183 -13.85 -40.89 -1.23
C GLU A 183 -13.40 -41.11 -2.68
N SER A 184 -12.73 -42.20 -2.90
CA SER A 184 -12.42 -42.78 -4.21
C SER A 184 -12.61 -44.29 -4.14
N ASP A 185 -12.45 -45.01 -5.25
CA ASP A 185 -12.59 -46.45 -5.28
C ASP A 185 -11.66 -47.18 -4.31
N ASP A 186 -10.45 -46.61 -4.05
CA ASP A 186 -9.40 -47.21 -3.23
C ASP A 186 -9.23 -46.55 -1.84
N PHE A 187 -9.88 -45.41 -1.60
CA PHE A 187 -9.67 -44.63 -0.37
C PHE A 187 -10.92 -43.89 0.07
N LYS A 188 -11.26 -44.05 1.35
CA LYS A 188 -12.28 -43.23 2.03
C LYS A 188 -11.71 -42.73 3.35
N GLY A 189 -11.70 -41.41 3.54
CA GLY A 189 -11.13 -40.84 4.75
C GLY A 189 -11.22 -39.33 4.84
N THR A 190 -10.74 -38.80 5.95
CA THR A 190 -10.69 -37.34 6.17
C THR A 190 -9.22 -36.89 6.07
N LEU A 191 -9.00 -35.94 5.18
CA LEU A 191 -7.73 -35.28 4.97
C LEU A 191 -7.67 -34.01 5.83
N ILE A 192 -6.70 -33.91 6.71
CA ILE A 192 -6.52 -32.78 7.63
C ILE A 192 -5.28 -32.00 7.25
N LYS A 193 -5.40 -30.67 7.22
CA LYS A 193 -4.32 -29.74 6.91
C LYS A 193 -4.29 -28.66 8.00
N GLY A 194 -3.18 -28.50 8.69
CA GLY A 194 -3.03 -27.53 9.78
C GLY A 194 -1.62 -27.46 10.33
N ALA A 195 -1.43 -26.63 11.37
CA ALA A 195 -0.16 -26.55 12.09
C ALA A 195 0.00 -27.78 13.00
N PRO A 196 1.18 -28.37 13.09
CA PRO A 196 1.47 -29.56 13.91
C PRO A 196 1.73 -29.18 15.38
N GLU A 197 0.91 -28.32 15.98
CA GLU A 197 1.03 -27.90 17.39
C GLU A 197 0.15 -28.72 18.31
#